data_a01044555306752bfd7f272456528eb1
#
_entry.id   a01044555306752bfd7f272456528eb1
#
_cell.length_a   1.000
_cell.length_b   1.000
_cell.length_c   1.000
_cell.angle_alpha   90.00
_cell.angle_beta   90.00
_cell.angle_gamma   90.00
#
_symmetry.space_group_name_H-M   'P 1'
#
loop_
_entity.id
_entity.type
_entity.pdbx_description
1 polymer ?
#
loop_
_entity_poly.entity_id
_entity_poly.type
_entity_poly.pdbx_seq_one_letter_code
_entity_poly.pdbx_strand_id
1 'polypeptide(L)'
;MKIREVTLTARRLDAAAAFYRDVLRMPVDEQPNRATVTIGSSRLVLVPGDQFDGVHHLAFGISPHDFDLVRRWLNQHVEPIVAGASEVIDGPEGWNSRSLYFLGPEDILLEFIARQADAEIPGGDGVAPRPFSISEVGMGVPDARAAVRELTEALGLPTFPPQETHFAPVGDHDGLLIVVDQERVWFPTRTHRAAHGPLTVRIEAPRHPGEVTLTEKVTVTTSIRGGPEAGGP
;
A
#
# COMPACT_ATOMS: atom_id res chain seq x y z
N MET A 1 -1.31 -11.81 -6.94
CA MET A 1 -0.73 -10.73 -7.76
C MET A 1 0.37 -10.03 -6.98
N LYS A 2 1.30 -9.30 -7.63
CA LYS A 2 2.34 -8.56 -6.89
C LYS A 2 2.27 -7.08 -7.23
N ILE A 3 2.24 -6.23 -6.24
CA ILE A 3 2.32 -4.79 -6.42
C ILE A 3 3.80 -4.45 -6.68
N ARG A 4 4.11 -3.96 -7.88
CA ARG A 4 5.48 -3.67 -8.30
C ARG A 4 5.86 -2.21 -8.11
N GLU A 5 4.92 -1.33 -8.38
CA GLU A 5 5.16 0.09 -8.22
C GLU A 5 3.86 0.83 -7.86
N VAL A 6 3.98 1.77 -6.95
CA VAL A 6 2.90 2.70 -6.59
C VAL A 6 3.45 4.10 -6.80
N THR A 7 2.74 4.93 -7.58
CA THR A 7 3.09 6.35 -7.76
C THR A 7 2.07 7.22 -7.07
N LEU A 8 2.54 8.09 -6.19
CA LEU A 8 1.77 9.09 -5.46
C LEU A 8 2.34 10.49 -5.66
N THR A 9 1.52 11.50 -5.44
CA THR A 9 1.97 12.90 -5.39
C THR A 9 2.30 13.30 -3.96
N ALA A 10 3.29 14.19 -3.81
CA ALA A 10 3.67 14.81 -2.55
C ALA A 10 3.85 16.32 -2.76
N ARG A 11 3.28 17.13 -1.87
CA ARG A 11 3.46 18.60 -1.90
C ARG A 11 4.88 19.01 -1.50
N ARG A 12 5.46 18.25 -0.58
CA ARG A 12 6.82 18.46 -0.07
C ARG A 12 7.65 17.20 -0.31
N LEU A 13 8.08 17.05 -1.57
CA LEU A 13 8.79 15.85 -2.01
C LEU A 13 10.01 15.53 -1.15
N ASP A 14 10.83 16.55 -0.82
CA ASP A 14 12.04 16.36 -0.01
C ASP A 14 11.72 15.85 1.40
N ALA A 15 10.68 16.42 2.03
CA ALA A 15 10.26 15.99 3.37
C ALA A 15 9.67 14.58 3.34
N ALA A 16 8.92 14.23 2.30
CA ALA A 16 8.39 12.90 2.13
C ALA A 16 9.52 11.88 1.90
N ALA A 17 10.48 12.17 1.02
CA ALA A 17 11.65 11.33 0.80
C ALA A 17 12.47 11.13 2.09
N ALA A 18 12.72 12.22 2.84
CA ALA A 18 13.44 12.19 4.10
C ALA A 18 12.76 11.28 5.15
N PHE A 19 11.43 11.27 5.22
CA PHE A 19 10.71 10.39 6.13
C PHE A 19 11.00 8.91 5.83
N TYR A 20 10.89 8.48 4.58
CA TYR A 20 11.17 7.08 4.22
C TYR A 20 12.64 6.72 4.44
N ARG A 21 13.57 7.63 4.11
CA ARG A 21 15.01 7.41 4.28
C ARG A 21 15.46 7.43 5.74
N ASP A 22 15.11 8.49 6.48
CA ASP A 22 15.70 8.78 7.78
C ASP A 22 14.88 8.19 8.94
N VAL A 23 13.54 8.14 8.80
CA VAL A 23 12.66 7.57 9.81
C VAL A 23 12.44 6.07 9.55
N LEU A 24 12.00 5.66 8.36
CA LEU A 24 11.72 4.24 8.08
C LEU A 24 12.95 3.43 7.65
N ARG A 25 14.12 4.09 7.46
CA ARG A 25 15.39 3.46 7.07
C ARG A 25 15.30 2.66 5.76
N MET A 26 14.44 3.11 4.86
CA MET A 26 14.28 2.52 3.53
C MET A 26 15.27 3.16 2.53
N PRO A 27 15.79 2.42 1.55
CA PRO A 27 16.58 3.00 0.47
C PRO A 27 15.74 3.97 -0.38
N VAL A 28 16.25 5.20 -0.59
CA VAL A 28 15.59 6.22 -1.40
C VAL A 28 16.57 6.74 -2.45
N ASP A 29 16.14 6.73 -3.71
CA ASP A 29 16.80 7.41 -4.82
C ASP A 29 16.08 8.73 -5.08
N GLU A 30 16.79 9.85 -4.93
CA GLU A 30 16.23 11.20 -5.04
C GLU A 30 16.71 11.88 -6.32
N GLN A 31 15.77 12.39 -7.08
CA GLN A 31 15.96 13.18 -8.28
C GLN A 31 15.18 14.50 -8.16
N PRO A 32 15.43 15.53 -8.95
CA PRO A 32 14.82 16.86 -8.77
C PRO A 32 13.28 16.87 -8.69
N ASN A 33 12.62 15.98 -9.42
CA ASN A 33 11.15 15.90 -9.49
C ASN A 33 10.62 14.49 -9.19
N ARG A 34 11.41 13.67 -8.51
CA ARG A 34 11.04 12.29 -8.22
C ARG A 34 11.85 11.75 -7.06
N ALA A 35 11.21 11.05 -6.15
CA ALA A 35 11.89 10.21 -5.19
C ALA A 35 11.36 8.78 -5.32
N THR A 36 12.26 7.79 -5.35
CA THR A 36 11.90 6.37 -5.46
C THR A 36 12.36 5.65 -4.22
N VAL A 37 11.39 5.16 -3.43
CA VAL A 37 11.63 4.35 -2.24
C VAL A 37 11.60 2.88 -2.63
N THR A 38 12.65 2.14 -2.32
CA THR A 38 12.70 0.68 -2.52
C THR A 38 12.11 -0.03 -1.31
N ILE A 39 11.08 -0.84 -1.53
CA ILE A 39 10.35 -1.58 -0.50
C ILE A 39 10.35 -3.06 -0.88
N GLY A 40 11.45 -3.76 -0.58
CA GLY A 40 11.66 -5.14 -1.00
C GLY A 40 11.55 -5.31 -2.51
N SER A 41 10.54 -6.06 -2.97
CA SER A 41 10.27 -6.29 -4.40
C SER A 41 9.41 -5.22 -5.06
N SER A 42 9.04 -4.16 -4.32
CA SER A 42 8.18 -3.07 -4.76
C SER A 42 8.89 -1.73 -4.75
N ARG A 43 8.34 -0.75 -5.45
CA ARG A 43 8.78 0.64 -5.44
C ARG A 43 7.63 1.58 -5.10
N LEU A 44 7.88 2.54 -4.24
CA LEU A 44 7.01 3.71 -4.06
C LEU A 44 7.68 4.89 -4.74
N VAL A 45 6.99 5.45 -5.72
CA VAL A 45 7.44 6.62 -6.47
C VAL A 45 6.66 7.84 -5.99
N LEU A 46 7.37 8.84 -5.53
CA LEU A 46 6.82 10.12 -5.13
C LEU A 46 7.16 11.16 -6.19
N VAL A 47 6.16 11.91 -6.64
CA VAL A 47 6.33 13.02 -7.59
C VAL A 47 5.70 14.29 -7.03
N PRO A 48 6.16 15.50 -7.43
CA PRO A 48 5.52 16.73 -7.00
C PRO A 48 4.05 16.78 -7.42
N GLY A 49 3.19 17.27 -6.53
CA GLY A 49 1.78 17.45 -6.83
C GLY A 49 1.05 18.33 -5.82
N ASP A 50 -0.16 18.71 -6.18
CA ASP A 50 -1.00 19.57 -5.35
C ASP A 50 -1.69 18.80 -4.22
N GLN A 51 -2.26 19.56 -3.30
CA GLN A 51 -3.11 19.01 -2.24
C GLN A 51 -4.39 18.44 -2.86
N PHE A 52 -4.86 17.34 -2.30
CA PHE A 52 -6.14 16.70 -2.62
C PHE A 52 -6.87 16.30 -1.33
N ASP A 53 -8.16 16.01 -1.44
CA ASP A 53 -8.96 15.57 -0.30
C ASP A 53 -8.68 14.10 0.03
N GLY A 54 -8.67 13.81 1.34
CA GLY A 54 -8.42 12.48 1.87
C GLY A 54 -6.94 12.11 1.92
N VAL A 55 -6.67 10.88 2.31
CA VAL A 55 -5.32 10.33 2.44
C VAL A 55 -5.19 8.99 1.73
N HIS A 56 -4.04 8.73 1.15
CA HIS A 56 -3.72 7.40 0.64
C HIS A 56 -3.46 6.42 1.79
N HIS A 57 -3.58 5.13 1.49
CA HIS A 57 -3.23 4.05 2.40
C HIS A 57 -2.29 3.07 1.70
N LEU A 58 -1.19 2.70 2.38
CA LEU A 58 -0.24 1.69 1.94
C LEU A 58 0.09 0.75 3.09
N ALA A 59 0.05 -0.56 2.84
CA ALA A 59 0.55 -1.56 3.77
C ALA A 59 1.86 -2.18 3.26
N PHE A 60 2.84 -2.26 4.14
CA PHE A 60 4.14 -2.87 3.88
C PHE A 60 4.18 -4.26 4.49
N GLY A 61 4.36 -5.29 3.66
CA GLY A 61 4.48 -6.67 4.10
C GLY A 61 5.79 -6.91 4.84
N ILE A 62 5.70 -7.44 6.05
CA ILE A 62 6.85 -7.85 6.87
C ILE A 62 6.76 -9.33 7.22
N SER A 63 7.92 -9.97 7.43
CA SER A 63 7.93 -11.34 7.94
C SER A 63 7.19 -11.43 9.28
N PRO A 64 6.30 -12.43 9.50
CA PRO A 64 5.67 -12.62 10.79
C PRO A 64 6.67 -12.88 11.93
N HIS A 65 7.89 -13.34 11.60
CA HIS A 65 8.98 -13.52 12.57
C HIS A 65 9.56 -12.19 13.08
N ASP A 66 9.39 -11.10 12.31
CA ASP A 66 9.88 -9.77 12.67
C ASP A 66 8.83 -8.90 13.37
N PHE A 67 7.59 -9.35 13.52
CA PHE A 67 6.48 -8.51 13.99
C PHE A 67 6.78 -7.80 15.31
N ASP A 68 7.25 -8.52 16.32
CA ASP A 68 7.54 -7.94 17.64
C ASP A 68 8.77 -7.02 17.62
N LEU A 69 9.72 -7.25 16.71
CA LEU A 69 10.83 -6.35 16.46
C LEU A 69 10.33 -5.05 15.86
N VAL A 70 9.55 -5.13 14.77
CA VAL A 70 8.98 -3.98 14.07
C VAL A 70 8.09 -3.15 15.02
N ARG A 71 7.30 -3.81 15.86
CA ARG A 71 6.49 -3.16 16.89
C ARG A 71 7.33 -2.32 17.86
N ARG A 72 8.39 -2.92 18.45
CA ARG A 72 9.29 -2.19 19.35
C ARG A 72 10.01 -1.05 18.65
N TRP A 73 10.46 -1.29 17.42
CA TRP A 73 11.14 -0.29 16.62
C TRP A 73 10.20 0.87 16.28
N LEU A 74 8.98 0.57 15.83
CA LEU A 74 7.98 1.57 15.48
C LEU A 74 7.69 2.53 16.64
N ASN A 75 7.47 1.99 17.84
CA ASN A 75 7.21 2.75 19.06
C ASN A 75 8.35 3.73 19.46
N GLN A 76 9.55 3.52 18.94
CA GLN A 76 10.70 4.41 19.19
C GLN A 76 10.84 5.53 18.15
N HIS A 77 10.21 5.41 16.98
CA HIS A 77 10.46 6.29 15.84
C HIS A 77 9.22 7.04 15.34
N VAL A 78 8.02 6.50 15.55
CA VAL A 78 6.76 7.13 15.18
C VAL A 78 5.70 6.83 16.23
N GLU A 79 4.59 7.58 16.20
CA GLU A 79 3.45 7.33 17.07
C GLU A 79 2.51 6.31 16.40
N PRO A 80 2.33 5.11 16.98
CA PRO A 80 1.40 4.13 16.44
C PRO A 80 -0.05 4.57 16.67
N ILE A 81 -0.93 4.23 15.74
CA ILE A 81 -2.37 4.44 15.89
C ILE A 81 -2.94 3.31 16.75
N VAL A 82 -3.63 3.69 17.82
CA VAL A 82 -4.25 2.74 18.75
C VAL A 82 -5.74 2.59 18.45
N ALA A 83 -6.21 1.36 18.30
CA ALA A 83 -7.63 1.02 18.20
C ALA A 83 -8.10 0.36 19.49
N GLY A 84 -9.01 1.03 20.22
CA GLY A 84 -9.40 0.58 21.54
C GLY A 84 -8.24 0.67 22.55
N ALA A 85 -7.75 -0.47 23.02
CA ALA A 85 -6.64 -0.55 23.96
C ALA A 85 -5.34 -1.13 23.34
N SER A 86 -5.31 -1.37 22.03
CA SER A 86 -4.19 -2.04 21.36
C SER A 86 -3.69 -1.27 20.16
N GLU A 87 -2.38 -1.22 19.99
CA GLU A 87 -1.70 -0.81 18.75
C GLU A 87 -1.58 -1.95 17.75
N VAL A 88 -1.70 -3.20 18.22
CA VAL A 88 -1.73 -4.39 17.37
C VAL A 88 -3.17 -4.66 16.98
N ILE A 89 -3.42 -4.70 15.69
CA ILE A 89 -4.76 -4.86 15.12
C ILE A 89 -4.76 -6.12 14.27
N ASP A 90 -5.67 -7.04 14.60
CA ASP A 90 -5.89 -8.23 13.79
C ASP A 90 -6.64 -7.88 12.50
N GLY A 91 -6.27 -8.53 11.42
CA GLY A 91 -6.96 -8.37 10.13
C GLY A 91 -8.37 -8.96 10.15
N PRO A 92 -9.15 -8.75 9.09
CA PRO A 92 -10.47 -9.38 8.91
C PRO A 92 -10.40 -10.90 9.09
N GLU A 93 -11.53 -11.51 9.43
CA GLU A 93 -11.64 -12.95 9.58
C GLU A 93 -11.10 -13.68 8.33
N GLY A 94 -10.24 -14.68 8.54
CA GLY A 94 -9.62 -15.45 7.47
C GLY A 94 -8.34 -14.86 6.88
N TRP A 95 -7.99 -13.59 7.19
CA TRP A 95 -6.74 -13.02 6.71
C TRP A 95 -5.50 -13.52 7.46
N ASN A 96 -5.68 -13.94 8.70
CA ASN A 96 -4.61 -14.40 9.56
C ASN A 96 -3.42 -13.44 9.58
N SER A 97 -3.71 -12.15 9.76
CA SER A 97 -2.73 -11.08 9.76
C SER A 97 -2.79 -10.25 11.03
N ARG A 98 -1.66 -9.63 11.35
CA ARG A 98 -1.52 -8.63 12.41
C ARG A 98 -0.89 -7.38 11.84
N SER A 99 -1.36 -6.22 12.27
CA SER A 99 -1.02 -4.94 11.68
C SER A 99 -0.65 -3.91 12.73
N LEU A 100 0.22 -2.99 12.33
CA LEU A 100 0.64 -1.81 13.08
C LEU A 100 0.44 -0.59 12.17
N TYR A 101 -0.43 0.34 12.56
CA TYR A 101 -0.76 1.53 11.76
C TYR A 101 -0.09 2.79 12.32
N PHE A 102 0.29 3.69 11.43
CA PHE A 102 0.88 4.98 11.77
C PHE A 102 0.67 5.98 10.63
N LEU A 103 0.85 7.27 10.91
CA LEU A 103 0.80 8.30 9.86
C LEU A 103 2.20 8.59 9.33
N GLY A 104 2.30 8.65 8.03
CA GLY A 104 3.49 9.09 7.30
C GLY A 104 3.39 10.56 6.88
N PRO A 105 4.23 10.99 5.90
CA PRO A 105 4.19 12.36 5.38
C PRO A 105 2.81 12.73 4.84
N GLU A 106 2.37 13.96 5.14
CA GLU A 106 1.10 14.49 4.64
C GLU A 106 -0.11 13.62 5.06
N ASP A 107 -0.01 13.01 6.25
CA ASP A 107 -1.02 12.17 6.88
C ASP A 107 -1.36 10.88 6.13
N ILE A 108 -0.51 10.42 5.17
CA ILE A 108 -0.69 9.12 4.53
C ILE A 108 -0.82 8.03 5.60
N LEU A 109 -1.85 7.20 5.51
CA LEU A 109 -2.01 6.06 6.41
C LEU A 109 -1.07 4.94 5.97
N LEU A 110 -0.09 4.63 6.81
CA LEU A 110 0.88 3.56 6.61
C LEU A 110 0.61 2.41 7.57
N GLU A 111 0.96 1.23 7.13
CA GLU A 111 0.78 -0.01 7.86
C GLU A 111 1.99 -0.92 7.68
N PHE A 112 2.45 -1.55 8.76
CA PHE A 112 3.22 -2.80 8.68
C PHE A 112 2.27 -3.96 8.91
N ILE A 113 2.19 -4.87 7.94
CA ILE A 113 1.33 -6.04 8.00
C ILE A 113 2.15 -7.34 7.94
N ALA A 114 1.88 -8.22 8.89
CA ALA A 114 2.43 -9.58 8.93
C ALA A 114 1.31 -10.59 8.72
N ARG A 115 1.40 -11.39 7.65
CA ARG A 115 0.44 -12.47 7.36
C ARG A 115 1.04 -13.83 7.67
N GLN A 116 0.23 -14.73 8.21
CA GLN A 116 0.65 -16.12 8.42
C GLN A 116 0.99 -16.81 7.08
N ALA A 117 0.39 -16.40 5.98
CA ALA A 117 0.72 -16.88 4.63
C ALA A 117 2.19 -16.63 4.24
N ASP A 118 2.84 -15.64 4.87
CA ASP A 118 4.24 -15.26 4.63
C ASP A 118 5.21 -15.89 5.64
N ALA A 119 4.79 -16.93 6.39
CA ALA A 119 5.61 -17.56 7.43
C ALA A 119 6.91 -18.20 6.91
N GLU A 120 7.00 -18.48 5.62
CA GLU A 120 8.23 -18.99 4.98
C GLU A 120 9.26 -17.90 4.70
N ILE A 121 8.88 -16.61 4.79
CA ILE A 121 9.80 -15.50 4.62
C ILE A 121 10.63 -15.36 5.91
N PRO A 122 11.95 -15.53 5.84
CA PRO A 122 12.78 -15.46 7.04
C PRO A 122 12.75 -14.07 7.66
N GLY A 123 12.94 -14.00 8.97
CA GLY A 123 13.13 -12.73 9.67
C GLY A 123 14.42 -12.03 9.25
N GLY A 124 14.48 -10.73 9.50
CA GLY A 124 15.64 -9.87 9.25
C GLY A 124 16.73 -9.98 10.32
N ASP A 125 17.71 -9.07 10.25
CA ASP A 125 18.86 -9.04 11.16
C ASP A 125 18.61 -8.38 12.52
N GLY A 126 17.40 -7.94 12.78
CA GLY A 126 17.01 -7.38 14.07
C GLY A 126 17.31 -5.89 14.29
N VAL A 127 17.77 -5.16 13.27
CA VAL A 127 18.18 -3.75 13.41
C VAL A 127 17.04 -2.77 13.11
N ALA A 128 16.32 -2.99 12.02
CA ALA A 128 15.22 -2.12 11.56
C ALA A 128 14.18 -2.94 10.79
N PRO A 129 12.95 -2.42 10.58
CA PRO A 129 11.96 -3.07 9.72
C PRO A 129 12.51 -3.31 8.32
N ARG A 130 12.28 -4.52 7.79
CA ARG A 130 12.63 -4.88 6.42
C ARG A 130 11.40 -5.38 5.67
N PRO A 131 10.57 -4.46 5.15
CA PRO A 131 9.44 -4.86 4.34
C PRO A 131 9.91 -5.56 3.07
N PHE A 132 9.26 -6.66 2.72
CA PHE A 132 9.59 -7.41 1.51
C PHE A 132 8.76 -6.98 0.29
N SER A 133 7.68 -6.23 0.48
CA SER A 133 6.84 -5.67 -0.59
C SER A 133 5.90 -4.57 -0.10
N ILE A 134 5.29 -3.83 -1.04
CA ILE A 134 4.01 -3.19 -0.80
C ILE A 134 2.95 -4.27 -0.90
N SER A 135 2.27 -4.55 0.20
CA SER A 135 1.30 -5.63 0.34
C SER A 135 -0.12 -5.19 0.05
N GLU A 136 -0.44 -3.92 0.37
CA GLU A 136 -1.76 -3.34 0.09
C GLU A 136 -1.65 -1.91 -0.40
N VAL A 137 -2.59 -1.53 -1.29
CA VAL A 137 -2.81 -0.16 -1.75
C VAL A 137 -4.28 0.17 -1.60
N GLY A 138 -4.58 1.18 -0.79
CA GLY A 138 -5.92 1.72 -0.64
C GLY A 138 -6.31 2.61 -1.81
N MET A 139 -7.50 2.39 -2.35
CA MET A 139 -8.02 3.09 -3.52
C MET A 139 -9.40 3.65 -3.22
N GLY A 140 -9.49 4.97 -3.04
CA GLY A 140 -10.77 5.67 -2.91
C GLY A 140 -11.40 5.91 -4.29
N VAL A 141 -12.61 5.39 -4.49
CA VAL A 141 -13.35 5.51 -5.75
C VAL A 141 -14.80 5.93 -5.48
N PRO A 142 -15.51 6.52 -6.45
CA PRO A 142 -16.91 6.90 -6.26
C PRO A 142 -17.87 5.73 -6.00
N ASP A 143 -17.60 4.55 -6.58
CA ASP A 143 -18.36 3.32 -6.43
C ASP A 143 -17.42 2.13 -6.39
N ALA A 144 -17.20 1.60 -5.19
CA ALA A 144 -16.29 0.48 -4.97
C ALA A 144 -16.71 -0.78 -5.72
N ARG A 145 -18.03 -1.05 -5.84
CA ARG A 145 -18.52 -2.23 -6.56
C ARG A 145 -18.30 -2.12 -8.07
N ALA A 146 -18.50 -0.94 -8.64
CA ALA A 146 -18.21 -0.71 -10.06
C ALA A 146 -16.73 -0.89 -10.34
N ALA A 147 -15.85 -0.30 -9.53
CA ALA A 147 -14.41 -0.43 -9.66
C ALA A 147 -13.92 -1.90 -9.54
N VAL A 148 -14.49 -2.67 -8.61
CA VAL A 148 -14.19 -4.11 -8.49
C VAL A 148 -14.56 -4.87 -9.74
N ARG A 149 -15.75 -4.60 -10.32
CA ARG A 149 -16.15 -5.24 -11.59
C ARG A 149 -15.17 -4.91 -12.72
N GLU A 150 -14.79 -3.64 -12.87
CA GLU A 150 -13.82 -3.23 -13.90
C GLU A 150 -12.46 -3.92 -13.73
N LEU A 151 -11.92 -3.97 -12.50
CA LEU A 151 -10.67 -4.66 -12.21
C LEU A 151 -10.74 -6.17 -12.49
N THR A 152 -11.84 -6.82 -12.14
CA THR A 152 -12.01 -8.25 -12.35
C THR A 152 -12.25 -8.61 -13.81
N GLU A 153 -13.06 -7.85 -14.53
CA GLU A 153 -13.40 -8.09 -15.93
C GLU A 153 -12.24 -7.74 -16.87
N ALA A 154 -11.63 -6.56 -16.70
CA ALA A 154 -10.58 -6.09 -17.61
C ALA A 154 -9.20 -6.70 -17.31
N LEU A 155 -8.83 -6.89 -16.04
CA LEU A 155 -7.50 -7.36 -15.64
C LEU A 155 -7.49 -8.82 -15.16
N GLY A 156 -8.64 -9.46 -15.03
CA GLY A 156 -8.77 -10.84 -14.56
C GLY A 156 -8.33 -11.03 -13.11
N LEU A 157 -8.38 -9.97 -12.28
CA LEU A 157 -7.99 -10.04 -10.89
C LEU A 157 -9.09 -10.73 -10.05
N PRO A 158 -8.73 -11.62 -9.13
CA PRO A 158 -9.72 -12.25 -8.26
C PRO A 158 -10.21 -11.27 -7.20
N THR A 159 -11.45 -11.42 -6.76
CA THR A 159 -11.93 -10.78 -5.53
C THR A 159 -11.34 -11.49 -4.32
N PHE A 160 -11.12 -10.74 -3.23
CA PHE A 160 -10.63 -11.27 -1.96
C PHE A 160 -11.64 -10.95 -0.84
N PRO A 161 -11.97 -11.91 0.05
CA PRO A 161 -12.95 -11.63 1.11
C PRO A 161 -12.40 -10.67 2.19
N PRO A 162 -13.27 -9.89 2.89
CA PRO A 162 -14.70 -9.76 2.65
C PRO A 162 -15.04 -8.88 1.46
N GLN A 163 -16.23 -9.05 0.89
CA GLN A 163 -16.77 -8.20 -0.17
C GLN A 163 -17.99 -7.43 0.37
N GLU A 164 -17.73 -6.26 0.91
CA GLU A 164 -18.75 -5.36 1.46
C GLU A 164 -19.10 -4.27 0.44
N THR A 165 -20.18 -3.53 0.70
CA THR A 165 -20.62 -2.45 -0.19
C THR A 165 -19.57 -1.36 -0.37
N HIS A 166 -18.90 -0.98 0.72
CA HIS A 166 -17.97 0.15 0.78
C HIS A 166 -16.52 -0.27 1.05
N PHE A 167 -16.22 -1.59 1.01
CA PHE A 167 -14.91 -2.17 1.22
C PHE A 167 -14.81 -3.50 0.48
N ALA A 168 -14.03 -3.55 -0.55
CA ALA A 168 -13.95 -4.72 -1.41
C ALA A 168 -12.50 -4.94 -1.91
N PRO A 169 -11.71 -5.79 -1.22
CA PRO A 169 -10.37 -6.13 -1.65
C PRO A 169 -10.35 -6.93 -2.95
N VAL A 170 -9.36 -6.63 -3.81
CA VAL A 170 -9.11 -7.32 -5.08
C VAL A 170 -7.65 -7.76 -5.13
N GLY A 171 -7.40 -9.03 -5.45
CA GLY A 171 -6.06 -9.61 -5.49
C GLY A 171 -5.96 -10.91 -4.72
N ASP A 172 -4.81 -11.15 -4.13
CA ASP A 172 -4.50 -12.33 -3.31
C ASP A 172 -3.50 -11.99 -2.18
N HIS A 173 -3.02 -12.99 -1.45
CA HIS A 173 -2.09 -12.78 -0.33
C HIS A 173 -0.77 -12.11 -0.73
N ASP A 174 -0.34 -12.21 -1.99
CA ASP A 174 0.88 -11.54 -2.49
C ASP A 174 0.69 -10.04 -2.74
N GLY A 175 -0.57 -9.57 -2.81
CA GLY A 175 -0.90 -8.14 -2.95
C GLY A 175 -2.40 -7.90 -3.09
N LEU A 176 -2.89 -6.84 -2.45
CA LEU A 176 -4.29 -6.43 -2.46
C LEU A 176 -4.47 -4.98 -2.88
N LEU A 177 -5.42 -4.73 -3.73
CA LEU A 177 -6.03 -3.43 -3.95
C LEU A 177 -7.22 -3.32 -3.01
N ILE A 178 -7.13 -2.46 -2.02
CA ILE A 178 -8.20 -2.23 -1.02
C ILE A 178 -9.13 -1.16 -1.59
N VAL A 179 -10.11 -1.60 -2.37
CA VAL A 179 -11.08 -0.71 -3.03
C VAL A 179 -12.13 -0.28 -2.02
N VAL A 180 -12.29 1.02 -1.86
CA VAL A 180 -13.25 1.61 -0.92
C VAL A 180 -13.96 2.81 -1.55
N ASP A 181 -15.15 3.11 -1.05
CA ASP A 181 -15.80 4.36 -1.40
C ASP A 181 -14.99 5.54 -0.85
N GLN A 182 -14.82 6.58 -1.67
CA GLN A 182 -14.01 7.75 -1.35
C GLN A 182 -14.44 8.50 -0.08
N GLU A 183 -15.72 8.39 0.35
CA GLU A 183 -16.21 8.98 1.59
C GLU A 183 -15.91 8.12 2.83
N ARG A 184 -15.39 6.93 2.64
CA ARG A 184 -15.07 6.05 3.75
C ARG A 184 -13.87 6.56 4.54
N VAL A 185 -14.01 6.58 5.86
CA VAL A 185 -12.89 6.82 6.77
C VAL A 185 -12.05 5.55 6.88
N TRP A 186 -10.74 5.67 6.73
CA TRP A 186 -9.82 4.57 6.93
C TRP A 186 -9.80 4.10 8.38
N PHE A 187 -10.07 2.83 8.58
CA PHE A 187 -9.78 2.18 9.85
C PHE A 187 -8.25 1.98 9.99
N PRO A 188 -7.63 2.21 11.16
CA PRO A 188 -8.24 2.51 12.45
C PRO A 188 -8.32 4.03 12.76
N THR A 189 -8.20 4.89 11.77
CA THR A 189 -8.34 6.33 11.95
C THR A 189 -9.80 6.71 12.25
N ARG A 190 -10.05 7.97 12.66
CA ARG A 190 -11.40 8.47 12.93
C ARG A 190 -11.83 9.59 11.99
N THR A 191 -10.88 10.15 11.25
CA THR A 191 -11.11 11.38 10.45
C THR A 191 -10.49 11.33 9.06
N HIS A 192 -9.54 10.40 8.80
CA HIS A 192 -8.82 10.32 7.55
C HIS A 192 -9.65 9.55 6.52
N ARG A 193 -10.27 10.28 5.59
CA ARG A 193 -11.05 9.69 4.49
C ARG A 193 -10.14 9.14 3.40
N ALA A 194 -10.67 8.24 2.59
CA ALA A 194 -9.95 7.70 1.44
C ALA A 194 -9.64 8.83 0.43
N ALA A 195 -8.44 8.77 -0.15
CA ALA A 195 -7.93 9.82 -1.03
C ALA A 195 -8.72 9.96 -2.33
N HIS A 196 -8.88 11.19 -2.76
CA HIS A 196 -9.33 11.58 -4.10
C HIS A 196 -8.16 12.06 -4.97
N GLY A 197 -6.94 11.74 -4.56
CA GLY A 197 -5.70 12.19 -5.18
C GLY A 197 -5.18 11.25 -6.28
N PRO A 198 -4.16 11.72 -7.03
CA PRO A 198 -3.52 10.90 -8.05
C PRO A 198 -2.89 9.64 -7.47
N LEU A 199 -3.18 8.51 -8.10
CA LEU A 199 -2.64 7.21 -7.75
C LEU A 199 -2.45 6.36 -9.01
N THR A 200 -1.25 5.91 -9.25
CA THR A 200 -0.98 4.88 -10.27
C THR A 200 -0.41 3.64 -9.59
N VAL A 201 -0.99 2.49 -9.89
CA VAL A 201 -0.54 1.20 -9.37
C VAL A 201 -0.13 0.29 -10.51
N ARG A 202 1.12 -0.17 -10.50
CA ARG A 202 1.62 -1.20 -11.43
C ARG A 202 1.68 -2.54 -10.71
N ILE A 203 0.97 -3.50 -11.24
CA ILE A 203 0.92 -4.85 -10.68
C ILE A 203 1.47 -5.88 -11.68
N GLU A 204 2.02 -6.94 -11.16
CA GLU A 204 2.32 -8.15 -11.91
C GLU A 204 1.19 -9.15 -11.68
N ALA A 205 0.47 -9.49 -12.73
CA ALA A 205 -0.65 -10.42 -12.70
C ALA A 205 -0.45 -11.56 -13.71
N PRO A 206 -0.99 -12.78 -13.41
CA PRO A 206 -0.66 -13.96 -14.21
C PRO A 206 -1.35 -14.04 -15.58
N ARG A 207 -2.37 -13.23 -15.87
CA ARG A 207 -3.25 -13.50 -17.02
C ARG A 207 -3.14 -12.53 -18.18
N HIS A 208 -3.27 -11.22 -17.98
CA HIS A 208 -3.32 -10.28 -19.10
C HIS A 208 -2.59 -8.98 -18.79
N PRO A 209 -1.78 -8.44 -19.72
CA PRO A 209 -1.38 -7.05 -19.65
C PRO A 209 -2.60 -6.20 -19.97
N GLY A 210 -2.76 -5.08 -19.26
CA GLY A 210 -3.87 -4.19 -19.46
C GLY A 210 -3.77 -2.96 -18.57
N GLU A 211 -4.68 -2.03 -18.79
CA GLU A 211 -4.82 -0.81 -18.02
C GLU A 211 -6.29 -0.55 -17.74
N VAL A 212 -6.59 -0.15 -16.51
CA VAL A 212 -7.91 0.30 -16.08
C VAL A 212 -7.77 1.65 -15.40
N THR A 213 -8.52 2.63 -15.87
CA THR A 213 -8.65 3.95 -15.25
C THR A 213 -9.98 4.01 -14.50
N LEU A 214 -9.91 3.86 -13.17
CA LEU A 214 -11.09 3.84 -12.31
C LEU A 214 -11.69 5.22 -12.08
N THR A 215 -10.84 6.25 -12.10
CA THR A 215 -11.21 7.67 -12.05
C THR A 215 -10.20 8.45 -12.88
N GLU A 216 -10.45 9.74 -13.14
CA GLU A 216 -9.46 10.60 -13.83
C GLU A 216 -8.07 10.63 -13.13
N LYS A 217 -7.99 10.18 -11.88
CA LYS A 217 -6.78 10.23 -11.05
C LYS A 217 -6.26 8.86 -10.60
N VAL A 218 -7.03 7.78 -10.81
CA VAL A 218 -6.67 6.45 -10.31
C VAL A 218 -6.57 5.46 -11.47
N THR A 219 -5.35 4.97 -11.71
CA THR A 219 -5.05 4.02 -12.78
C THR A 219 -4.34 2.79 -12.24
N VAL A 220 -4.75 1.63 -12.71
CA VAL A 220 -4.10 0.34 -12.43
C VAL A 220 -3.61 -0.26 -13.74
N THR A 221 -2.33 -0.58 -13.81
CA THR A 221 -1.70 -1.24 -14.97
C THR A 221 -1.17 -2.61 -14.59
N THR A 222 -1.30 -3.56 -15.49
CA THR A 222 -0.77 -4.92 -15.30
C THR A 222 0.34 -5.23 -16.29
N SER A 223 1.38 -5.93 -15.81
CA SER A 223 2.39 -6.57 -16.63
C SER A 223 2.35 -8.08 -16.44
N ILE A 224 2.79 -8.84 -17.45
CA ILE A 224 2.89 -10.29 -17.34
C ILE A 224 4.18 -10.66 -16.62
N ARG A 225 4.12 -11.68 -15.77
CA ARG A 225 5.29 -12.22 -15.07
C ARG A 225 6.36 -12.67 -16.08
N GLY A 226 7.55 -12.03 -16.04
CA GLY A 226 8.69 -12.39 -16.89
C GLY A 226 8.75 -11.73 -18.27
N GLY A 227 7.87 -10.77 -18.58
CA GLY A 227 8.00 -9.93 -19.77
C GLY A 227 9.12 -8.87 -19.60
N PRO A 228 9.78 -8.44 -20.72
CA PRO A 228 10.79 -7.39 -20.64
C PRO A 228 10.18 -6.12 -20.05
N GLU A 229 10.90 -5.49 -19.14
CA GLU A 229 10.54 -4.14 -18.68
C GLU A 229 10.46 -3.22 -19.91
N ALA A 230 9.30 -2.62 -20.14
CA ALA A 230 9.18 -1.59 -21.16
C ALA A 230 10.06 -0.42 -20.72
N GLY A 231 11.25 -0.34 -21.30
CA GLY A 231 12.17 0.78 -21.10
C GLY A 231 11.45 2.07 -21.53
N GLY A 232 11.13 2.92 -20.56
CA GLY A 232 10.69 4.28 -20.83
C GLY A 232 11.88 5.10 -21.34
N PRO A 233 11.62 6.12 -22.19
CA PRO A 233 12.62 7.02 -22.71
C PRO A 233 13.22 7.91 -21.61
#